data_66f689583d2a7f802854e8c0cae7ef4f
#
_entry.id   66f689583d2a7f802854e8c0cae7ef4f
#
_cell.length_a   1.000
_cell.length_b   1.000
_cell.length_c   1.000
_cell.angle_alpha   90.00
_cell.angle_beta   90.00
_cell.angle_gamma   90.00
#
_symmetry.space_group_name_H-M   'P 1'
#
loop_
_entity.id
_entity.type
_entity.pdbx_description
1 polymer ?
#
loop_
_entity_poly.entity_id
_entity_poly.type
_entity_poly.pdbx_seq_one_letter_code
_entity_poly.pdbx_strand_id
1 'polypeptide(L)'
;SNLRQVSTLQKRAEQIRTSIYENERFKEKLEAIEEAKERIELLSKEIYQSFAFYLNKESGKILSHITKERYDSLFIDQNLRIFVNTEKKLLPLEQASTGTIDQLYLSLRLATATLLQKEKKEFLPLLFDDSFAMYDESRLSQALSFISKEYPSQILLFTCHKRESEILRSLNIPYKLLTI
;
A
#
# COMPACT_ATOMS: atom_id res chain seq x y z
N SER A 1 -44.86 -55.88 -28.02
CA SER A 1 -43.92 -54.86 -28.62
C SER A 1 -44.16 -53.45 -28.05
N ASN A 2 -45.41 -52.97 -28.03
CA ASN A 2 -45.72 -51.57 -27.62
C ASN A 2 -45.50 -51.27 -26.15
N LEU A 3 -45.70 -52.17 -25.21
CA LEU A 3 -45.45 -51.96 -23.78
C LEU A 3 -43.98 -51.73 -23.47
N ARG A 4 -43.03 -52.36 -24.15
CA ARG A 4 -41.60 -52.12 -24.01
C ARG A 4 -41.22 -50.76 -24.55
N GLN A 5 -41.78 -50.28 -25.62
CA GLN A 5 -41.52 -48.93 -26.16
C GLN A 5 -42.02 -47.83 -25.21
N VAL A 6 -43.22 -48.00 -24.66
CA VAL A 6 -43.79 -47.07 -23.67
C VAL A 6 -42.90 -46.97 -22.44
N SER A 7 -42.45 -48.09 -21.86
CA SER A 7 -41.54 -48.12 -20.72
C SER A 7 -40.20 -47.42 -21.02
N THR A 8 -39.63 -47.59 -22.20
CA THR A 8 -38.38 -46.93 -22.63
C THR A 8 -38.56 -45.43 -22.78
N LEU A 9 -39.67 -44.99 -23.36
CA LEU A 9 -40.00 -43.57 -23.48
C LEU A 9 -40.23 -42.89 -22.13
N GLN A 10 -40.88 -43.57 -21.20
CA GLN A 10 -41.07 -43.08 -19.84
C GLN A 10 -39.74 -42.89 -19.11
N LYS A 11 -38.83 -43.88 -19.19
CA LYS A 11 -37.47 -43.74 -18.60
C LYS A 11 -36.68 -42.58 -19.21
N ARG A 12 -36.72 -42.39 -20.51
CA ARG A 12 -36.08 -41.26 -21.18
C ARG A 12 -36.68 -39.92 -20.75
N ALA A 13 -38.01 -39.84 -20.64
CA ALA A 13 -38.67 -38.61 -20.18
C ALA A 13 -38.26 -38.26 -18.77
N GLU A 14 -38.10 -39.25 -17.89
CA GLU A 14 -37.66 -39.04 -16.49
C GLU A 14 -36.21 -38.62 -16.43
N GLN A 15 -35.30 -39.19 -17.22
CA GLN A 15 -33.90 -38.75 -17.34
C GLN A 15 -33.78 -37.30 -17.82
N ILE A 16 -34.57 -36.93 -18.84
CA ILE A 16 -34.59 -35.55 -19.35
C ILE A 16 -35.10 -34.59 -18.30
N ARG A 17 -36.15 -34.93 -17.54
CA ARG A 17 -36.61 -34.07 -16.42
C ARG A 17 -35.56 -33.86 -15.35
N THR A 18 -34.86 -34.92 -14.97
CA THR A 18 -33.78 -34.84 -13.99
C THR A 18 -32.65 -33.92 -14.50
N SER A 19 -32.26 -34.10 -15.77
CA SER A 19 -31.23 -33.24 -16.39
C SER A 19 -31.66 -31.77 -16.49
N ILE A 20 -32.92 -31.50 -16.78
CA ILE A 20 -33.44 -30.12 -16.79
C ILE A 20 -33.36 -29.51 -15.40
N TYR A 21 -33.80 -30.21 -14.36
CA TYR A 21 -33.75 -29.74 -12.98
C TYR A 21 -32.31 -29.48 -12.50
N GLU A 22 -31.39 -30.38 -12.86
CA GLU A 22 -29.95 -30.16 -12.53
C GLU A 22 -29.38 -28.95 -13.25
N ASN A 23 -29.71 -28.76 -14.53
CA ASN A 23 -29.29 -27.62 -15.30
C ASN A 23 -29.83 -26.29 -14.74
N GLU A 24 -31.10 -26.26 -14.32
CA GLU A 24 -31.67 -25.07 -13.64
C GLU A 24 -30.92 -24.74 -12.35
N ARG A 25 -30.64 -25.74 -11.53
CA ARG A 25 -29.80 -25.52 -10.30
C ARG A 25 -28.40 -25.05 -10.62
N PHE A 26 -27.78 -25.54 -11.68
CA PHE A 26 -26.46 -25.06 -12.09
C PHE A 26 -26.53 -23.61 -12.58
N LYS A 27 -27.57 -23.24 -13.30
CA LYS A 27 -27.81 -21.89 -13.77
C LYS A 27 -27.96 -20.91 -12.59
N GLU A 28 -28.80 -21.23 -11.59
CA GLU A 28 -28.97 -20.43 -10.38
C GLU A 28 -27.63 -20.24 -9.61
N LYS A 29 -26.84 -21.33 -9.51
CA LYS A 29 -25.52 -21.25 -8.88
C LYS A 29 -24.55 -20.36 -9.66
N LEU A 30 -24.59 -20.42 -10.99
CA LEU A 30 -23.74 -19.61 -11.84
C LEU A 30 -24.08 -18.12 -11.67
N GLU A 31 -25.36 -17.79 -11.72
CA GLU A 31 -25.85 -16.42 -11.50
C GLU A 31 -25.45 -15.90 -10.13
N ALA A 32 -25.56 -16.72 -9.07
CA ALA A 32 -25.13 -16.34 -7.73
C ALA A 32 -23.62 -16.12 -7.62
N ILE A 33 -22.81 -16.92 -8.32
CA ILE A 33 -21.36 -16.77 -8.37
C ILE A 33 -20.97 -15.49 -9.13
N GLU A 34 -21.63 -15.20 -10.25
CA GLU A 34 -21.39 -14.00 -11.03
C GLU A 34 -21.73 -12.73 -10.21
N GLU A 35 -22.88 -12.72 -9.52
CA GLU A 35 -23.26 -11.62 -8.64
C GLU A 35 -22.26 -11.46 -7.50
N ALA A 36 -21.83 -12.54 -6.87
CA ALA A 36 -20.82 -12.49 -5.80
C ALA A 36 -19.48 -11.94 -6.31
N LYS A 37 -19.05 -12.35 -7.51
CA LYS A 37 -17.84 -11.84 -8.15
C LYS A 37 -17.93 -10.34 -8.39
N GLU A 38 -19.00 -9.85 -8.98
CA GLU A 38 -19.20 -8.42 -9.22
C GLU A 38 -19.17 -7.60 -7.93
N ARG A 39 -19.80 -8.10 -6.86
CA ARG A 39 -19.78 -7.44 -5.55
C ARG A 39 -18.38 -7.38 -4.95
N ILE A 40 -17.61 -8.46 -5.06
CA ILE A 40 -16.21 -8.51 -4.58
C ILE A 40 -15.35 -7.54 -5.38
N GLU A 41 -15.51 -7.45 -6.70
CA GLU A 41 -14.78 -6.52 -7.55
C GLU A 41 -15.10 -5.06 -7.20
N LEU A 42 -16.35 -4.72 -6.96
CA LEU A 42 -16.77 -3.39 -6.53
C LEU A 42 -16.18 -3.02 -5.16
N LEU A 43 -16.31 -3.90 -4.17
CA LEU A 43 -15.74 -3.69 -2.83
C LEU A 43 -14.21 -3.56 -2.88
N SER A 44 -13.54 -4.39 -3.65
CA SER A 44 -12.09 -4.32 -3.84
C SER A 44 -11.66 -2.97 -4.41
N LYS A 45 -12.41 -2.47 -5.40
CA LYS A 45 -12.17 -1.16 -6.00
C LYS A 45 -12.36 -0.01 -5.01
N GLU A 46 -13.42 -0.05 -4.21
CA GLU A 46 -13.70 0.97 -3.18
C GLU A 46 -12.62 0.98 -2.10
N ILE A 47 -12.22 -0.19 -1.61
CA ILE A 47 -11.14 -0.33 -0.62
C ILE A 47 -9.83 0.22 -1.19
N TYR A 48 -9.50 -0.16 -2.43
CA TYR A 48 -8.28 0.32 -3.09
C TYR A 48 -8.28 1.84 -3.25
N GLN A 49 -9.39 2.44 -3.72
CA GLN A 49 -9.49 3.88 -3.91
C GLN A 49 -9.36 4.64 -2.58
N SER A 50 -9.99 4.14 -1.55
CA SER A 50 -9.94 4.70 -0.20
C SER A 50 -8.53 4.66 0.38
N PHE A 51 -7.87 3.50 0.27
CA PHE A 51 -6.50 3.31 0.72
C PHE A 51 -5.50 4.16 -0.08
N ALA A 52 -5.59 4.14 -1.41
CA ALA A 52 -4.71 4.93 -2.27
C ALA A 52 -4.85 6.44 -2.02
N PHE A 53 -6.07 6.93 -1.84
CA PHE A 53 -6.31 8.33 -1.51
C PHE A 53 -5.60 8.74 -0.21
N TYR A 54 -5.75 7.91 0.82
CA TYR A 54 -5.14 8.18 2.12
C TYR A 54 -3.61 8.10 2.08
N LEU A 55 -3.09 7.06 1.42
CA LEU A 55 -1.66 6.87 1.25
C LEU A 55 -1.02 8.02 0.46
N ASN A 56 -1.64 8.42 -0.64
CA ASN A 56 -1.19 9.56 -1.45
C ASN A 56 -1.15 10.85 -0.63
N LYS A 57 -2.20 11.12 0.15
CA LYS A 57 -2.30 12.31 0.98
C LYS A 57 -1.22 12.35 2.06
N GLU A 58 -1.03 11.28 2.81
CA GLU A 58 -0.07 11.24 3.93
C GLU A 58 1.37 11.18 3.41
N SER A 59 1.67 10.36 2.40
CA SER A 59 3.02 10.30 1.83
C SER A 59 3.42 11.60 1.13
N GLY A 60 2.47 12.28 0.46
CA GLY A 60 2.70 13.59 -0.13
C GLY A 60 3.10 14.65 0.90
N LYS A 61 2.38 14.72 2.05
CA LYS A 61 2.73 15.61 3.15
C LYS A 61 4.14 15.33 3.70
N ILE A 62 4.45 14.05 3.93
CA ILE A 62 5.76 13.65 4.43
C ILE A 62 6.85 14.03 3.43
N LEU A 63 6.63 13.74 2.14
CA LEU A 63 7.57 14.07 1.07
C LEU A 63 7.83 15.57 0.99
N SER A 64 6.78 16.39 1.02
CA SER A 64 6.90 17.85 1.02
C SER A 64 7.79 18.34 2.17
N HIS A 65 7.57 17.85 3.40
CA HIS A 65 8.36 18.22 4.56
C HIS A 65 9.83 17.82 4.45
N ILE A 66 10.12 16.55 4.08
CA ILE A 66 11.51 16.06 4.03
C ILE A 66 12.27 16.59 2.82
N THR A 67 11.58 17.15 1.82
CA THR A 67 12.20 17.75 0.62
C THR A 67 12.20 19.28 0.63
N LYS A 68 11.75 19.92 1.73
CA LYS A 68 11.58 21.38 1.84
C LYS A 68 10.70 21.93 0.72
N GLU A 69 9.51 21.34 0.56
CA GLU A 69 8.51 21.77 -0.43
C GLU A 69 8.97 21.68 -1.91
N ARG A 70 10.10 21.01 -2.16
CA ARG A 70 10.56 20.78 -3.54
C ARG A 70 9.60 19.91 -4.34
N TYR A 71 8.88 19.00 -3.65
CA TYR A 71 7.85 18.14 -4.21
C TYR A 71 6.58 18.29 -3.36
N ASP A 72 5.51 18.74 -4.01
CA ASP A 72 4.27 19.09 -3.30
C ASP A 72 3.42 17.87 -2.94
N SER A 73 3.44 16.87 -3.79
CA SER A 73 2.62 15.68 -3.63
C SER A 73 3.21 14.47 -4.33
N LEU A 74 2.72 13.32 -3.90
CA LEU A 74 3.00 12.02 -4.48
C LEU A 74 1.67 11.42 -4.93
N PHE A 75 1.67 10.76 -6.07
CA PHE A 75 0.49 10.11 -6.63
C PHE A 75 0.82 8.68 -7.05
N ILE A 76 0.04 7.73 -6.57
CA ILE A 76 0.10 6.32 -6.97
C ILE A 76 -1.15 6.03 -7.80
N ASP A 77 -0.96 5.58 -9.04
CA ASP A 77 -2.06 5.23 -9.94
C ASP A 77 -2.62 3.81 -9.64
N GLN A 78 -3.67 3.43 -10.37
CA GLN A 78 -4.31 2.12 -10.22
C GLN A 78 -3.40 0.94 -10.60
N ASN A 79 -2.32 1.19 -11.35
CA ASN A 79 -1.32 0.19 -11.74
C ASN A 79 -0.10 0.21 -10.81
N LEU A 80 -0.20 0.87 -9.65
CA LEU A 80 0.87 1.04 -8.66
C LEU A 80 2.09 1.82 -9.20
N ARG A 81 1.93 2.60 -10.28
CA ARG A 81 2.98 3.48 -10.76
C ARG A 81 2.99 4.75 -9.92
N ILE A 82 4.18 5.18 -9.56
CA ILE A 82 4.41 6.31 -8.66
C ILE A 82 4.81 7.52 -9.49
N PHE A 83 4.18 8.64 -9.21
CA PHE A 83 4.46 9.94 -9.80
C PHE A 83 4.70 10.96 -8.70
N VAL A 84 5.57 11.90 -8.96
CA VAL A 84 5.87 13.01 -8.05
C VAL A 84 5.45 14.31 -8.72
N ASN A 85 4.68 15.11 -8.02
CA ASN A 85 4.30 16.42 -8.50
C ASN A 85 5.38 17.44 -8.15
N THR A 86 5.84 18.14 -9.17
CA THR A 86 6.71 19.30 -9.02
C THR A 86 5.92 20.54 -9.40
N GLU A 87 6.38 21.73 -9.03
CA GLU A 87 5.75 22.99 -9.43
C GLU A 87 5.42 23.10 -10.93
N LYS A 88 6.14 22.35 -11.78
CA LYS A 88 6.06 22.47 -13.24
C LYS A 88 5.38 21.29 -13.94
N LYS A 89 5.49 20.09 -13.38
CA LYS A 89 4.99 18.87 -14.04
C LYS A 89 4.87 17.68 -13.08
N LEU A 90 4.06 16.73 -13.50
CA LEU A 90 4.02 15.38 -12.92
C LEU A 90 5.19 14.56 -13.49
N LEU A 91 6.07 14.08 -12.61
CA LEU A 91 7.28 13.36 -12.95
C LEU A 91 7.12 11.88 -12.59
N PRO A 92 7.23 10.95 -13.54
CA PRO A 92 7.31 9.53 -13.23
C PRO A 92 8.53 9.22 -12.35
N LEU A 93 8.41 8.24 -11.48
CA LEU A 93 9.47 7.85 -10.53
C LEU A 93 10.80 7.54 -11.25
N GLU A 94 10.75 6.90 -12.41
CA GLU A 94 11.90 6.49 -13.21
C GLU A 94 12.75 7.66 -13.70
N GLN A 95 12.18 8.86 -13.71
CA GLN A 95 12.86 10.10 -14.09
C GLN A 95 13.39 10.91 -12.90
N ALA A 96 13.14 10.45 -11.68
CA ALA A 96 13.63 11.08 -10.48
C ALA A 96 15.09 10.70 -10.18
N SER A 97 15.81 11.58 -9.46
CA SER A 97 17.16 11.23 -8.99
C SER A 97 17.11 10.17 -7.91
N THR A 98 18.17 9.36 -7.78
CA THR A 98 18.26 8.29 -6.77
C THR A 98 17.91 8.81 -5.37
N GLY A 99 18.45 9.94 -4.95
CA GLY A 99 18.14 10.50 -3.64
C GLY A 99 16.69 11.00 -3.50
N THR A 100 16.01 11.34 -4.60
CA THR A 100 14.57 11.64 -4.59
C THR A 100 13.77 10.36 -4.43
N ILE A 101 14.17 9.29 -5.11
CA ILE A 101 13.56 7.96 -5.01
C ILE A 101 13.62 7.48 -3.56
N ASP A 102 14.77 7.61 -2.90
CA ASP A 102 14.94 7.20 -1.50
C ASP A 102 14.03 7.98 -0.54
N GLN A 103 13.94 9.31 -0.72
CA GLN A 103 13.03 10.15 0.08
C GLN A 103 11.56 9.79 -0.16
N LEU A 104 11.20 9.44 -1.38
CA LEU A 104 9.87 9.03 -1.75
C LEU A 104 9.50 7.68 -1.11
N TYR A 105 10.39 6.70 -1.17
CA TYR A 105 10.17 5.43 -0.49
C TYR A 105 10.10 5.57 1.03
N LEU A 106 10.93 6.45 1.61
CA LEU A 106 10.83 6.79 3.02
C LEU A 106 9.44 7.36 3.35
N SER A 107 8.95 8.30 2.53
CA SER A 107 7.64 8.92 2.73
C SER A 107 6.50 7.90 2.68
N LEU A 108 6.54 6.96 1.73
CA LEU A 108 5.56 5.89 1.62
C LEU A 108 5.59 4.94 2.82
N ARG A 109 6.77 4.54 3.27
CA ARG A 109 6.93 3.67 4.44
C ARG A 109 6.41 4.33 5.70
N LEU A 110 6.75 5.60 5.91
CA LEU A 110 6.27 6.35 7.06
C LEU A 110 4.76 6.58 7.01
N ALA A 111 4.19 6.89 5.84
CA ALA A 111 2.74 7.01 5.66
C ALA A 111 2.02 5.70 5.98
N THR A 112 2.56 4.58 5.51
CA THR A 112 2.02 3.25 5.82
C THR A 112 2.10 2.93 7.31
N ALA A 113 3.23 3.23 7.96
CA ALA A 113 3.38 3.06 9.41
C ALA A 113 2.36 3.89 10.19
N THR A 114 2.13 5.14 9.78
CA THR A 114 1.12 6.01 10.38
C THR A 114 -0.29 5.45 10.26
N LEU A 115 -0.63 4.89 9.09
CA LEU A 115 -1.91 4.23 8.86
C LEU A 115 -2.13 3.04 9.80
N LEU A 116 -1.13 2.16 9.86
CA LEU A 116 -1.18 0.98 10.72
C LEU A 116 -1.30 1.33 12.20
N GLN A 117 -0.60 2.37 12.66
CA GLN A 117 -0.68 2.87 14.04
C GLN A 117 -2.08 3.41 14.36
N LYS A 118 -2.69 4.17 13.43
CA LYS A 118 -4.05 4.69 13.61
C LYS A 118 -5.10 3.59 13.74
N GLU A 119 -5.00 2.56 12.91
CA GLU A 119 -5.94 1.44 12.94
C GLU A 119 -5.81 0.61 14.22
N LYS A 120 -4.59 0.32 14.64
CA LYS A 120 -4.32 -0.51 15.82
C LYS A 120 -4.40 0.24 17.16
N LYS A 121 -4.40 1.59 17.13
CA LYS A 121 -4.29 2.44 18.32
C LYS A 121 -3.04 2.13 19.17
N GLU A 122 -2.00 1.63 18.54
CA GLU A 122 -0.74 1.24 19.17
C GLU A 122 0.42 1.99 18.50
N PHE A 123 1.39 2.42 19.31
CA PHE A 123 2.63 3.01 18.81
C PHE A 123 3.64 1.90 18.53
N LEU A 124 3.79 1.54 17.26
CA LEU A 124 4.78 0.57 16.82
C LEU A 124 6.17 1.24 16.73
N PRO A 125 7.24 0.57 17.15
CA PRO A 125 8.58 1.09 16.98
C PRO A 125 8.95 1.18 15.49
N LEU A 126 9.68 2.23 15.11
CA LEU A 126 10.26 2.36 13.78
C LEU A 126 11.69 1.84 13.79
N LEU A 127 12.01 1.02 12.82
CA LEU A 127 13.32 0.38 12.67
C LEU A 127 13.93 0.81 11.33
N PHE A 128 15.11 1.42 11.39
CA PHE A 128 15.87 1.86 10.23
C PHE A 128 17.22 1.12 10.23
N ASP A 129 17.49 0.38 9.17
CA ASP A 129 18.74 -0.34 8.97
C ASP A 129 19.43 0.22 7.73
N ASP A 130 20.54 0.94 7.94
CA ASP A 130 21.30 1.69 6.93
C ASP A 130 20.44 2.51 5.94
N SER A 131 19.23 2.87 6.36
CA SER A 131 18.19 3.46 5.50
C SER A 131 18.55 4.82 4.93
N PHE A 132 19.57 5.48 5.50
CA PHE A 132 20.00 6.82 5.11
C PHE A 132 21.38 6.84 4.42
N ALA A 133 21.94 5.68 4.10
CA ALA A 133 23.29 5.58 3.55
C ALA A 133 23.54 6.46 2.31
N MET A 134 22.53 6.60 1.44
CA MET A 134 22.59 7.37 0.20
C MET A 134 22.17 8.85 0.35
N TYR A 135 21.84 9.30 1.56
CA TYR A 135 21.43 10.68 1.78
C TYR A 135 22.65 11.60 1.93
N ASP A 136 22.59 12.79 1.34
CA ASP A 136 23.48 13.90 1.71
C ASP A 136 23.09 14.46 3.09
N GLU A 137 23.95 15.28 3.67
CA GLU A 137 23.75 15.84 5.03
C GLU A 137 22.44 16.64 5.15
N SER A 138 22.09 17.40 4.10
CA SER A 138 20.87 18.22 4.11
C SER A 138 19.62 17.34 4.14
N ARG A 139 19.57 16.30 3.31
CA ARG A 139 18.45 15.35 3.27
C ARG A 139 18.37 14.54 4.56
N LEU A 140 19.51 14.08 5.07
CA LEU A 140 19.57 13.34 6.31
C LEU A 140 19.06 14.18 7.49
N SER A 141 19.52 15.42 7.61
CA SER A 141 19.07 16.36 8.63
C SER A 141 17.55 16.60 8.57
N GLN A 142 16.99 16.78 7.38
CA GLN A 142 15.54 16.94 7.20
C GLN A 142 14.76 15.68 7.64
N ALA A 143 15.20 14.51 7.18
CA ALA A 143 14.55 13.25 7.51
C ALA A 143 14.56 12.97 9.01
N LEU A 144 15.72 13.09 9.66
CA LEU A 144 15.87 12.88 11.11
C LEU A 144 15.07 13.90 11.92
N SER A 145 15.08 15.18 11.53
CA SER A 145 14.27 16.21 12.17
C SER A 145 12.78 15.93 12.05
N PHE A 146 12.33 15.53 10.89
CA PHE A 146 10.92 15.17 10.64
C PHE A 146 10.50 13.96 11.49
N ILE A 147 11.25 12.86 11.39
CA ILE A 147 10.92 11.61 12.08
C ILE A 147 10.89 11.82 13.60
N SER A 148 11.85 12.54 14.15
CA SER A 148 11.91 12.78 15.60
C SER A 148 10.78 13.64 16.15
N LYS A 149 10.18 14.50 15.32
CA LYS A 149 9.07 15.37 15.71
C LYS A 149 7.70 14.75 15.54
N GLU A 150 7.53 14.04 14.43
CA GLU A 150 6.21 13.56 14.01
C GLU A 150 5.91 12.14 14.51
N TYR A 151 6.94 11.38 14.91
CA TYR A 151 6.74 10.00 15.38
C TYR A 151 7.07 9.90 16.88
N PRO A 152 6.05 9.84 17.74
CA PRO A 152 6.22 9.75 19.20
C PRO A 152 6.63 8.34 19.67
N SER A 153 6.73 7.37 18.75
CA SER A 153 7.14 6.00 19.06
C SER A 153 8.64 5.85 19.18
N GLN A 154 9.08 4.73 19.72
CA GLN A 154 10.50 4.38 19.78
C GLN A 154 11.07 4.27 18.35
N ILE A 155 12.24 4.90 18.16
CA ILE A 155 12.99 4.84 16.90
C ILE A 155 14.31 4.12 17.16
N LEU A 156 14.57 3.07 16.38
CA LEU A 156 15.81 2.32 16.38
C LEU A 156 16.53 2.55 15.06
N LEU A 157 17.69 3.15 15.12
CA LEU A 157 18.50 3.46 13.95
C LEU A 157 19.81 2.66 14.01
N PHE A 158 19.93 1.68 13.09
CA PHE A 158 21.18 0.94 12.89
C PHE A 158 21.94 1.57 11.72
N THR A 159 23.21 1.88 11.96
CA THR A 159 24.08 2.51 10.96
C THR A 159 25.54 2.19 11.23
N CYS A 160 26.34 2.06 10.18
CA CYS A 160 27.79 1.99 10.27
C CYS A 160 28.46 3.38 10.17
N HIS A 161 27.69 4.46 10.01
CA HIS A 161 28.18 5.81 9.83
C HIS A 161 28.06 6.64 11.12
N LYS A 162 29.03 7.52 11.36
CA LYS A 162 28.99 8.45 12.50
C LYS A 162 28.12 9.69 12.24
N ARG A 163 27.90 10.03 10.98
CA ARG A 163 27.21 11.25 10.57
C ARG A 163 25.78 11.37 11.12
N GLU A 164 25.06 10.25 11.26
CA GLU A 164 23.71 10.23 11.83
C GLU A 164 23.72 10.76 13.28
N SER A 165 24.67 10.27 14.08
CA SER A 165 24.83 10.73 15.46
C SER A 165 25.30 12.19 15.57
N GLU A 166 26.13 12.65 14.65
CA GLU A 166 26.62 14.04 14.57
C GLU A 166 25.45 14.99 14.22
N ILE A 167 24.62 14.62 13.26
CA ILE A 167 23.44 15.40 12.88
C ILE A 167 22.41 15.42 14.01
N LEU A 168 22.12 14.29 14.67
CA LEU A 168 21.21 14.27 15.81
C LEU A 168 21.67 15.22 16.93
N ARG A 169 22.98 15.29 17.21
CA ARG A 169 23.55 16.25 18.15
C ARG A 169 23.37 17.69 17.69
N SER A 170 23.68 17.99 16.44
CA SER A 170 23.53 19.34 15.88
C SER A 170 22.10 19.85 15.92
N LEU A 171 21.14 18.96 15.79
CA LEU A 171 19.70 19.24 15.88
C LEU A 171 19.17 19.24 17.33
N ASN A 172 19.99 18.96 18.33
CA ASN A 172 19.61 18.81 19.75
C ASN A 172 18.51 17.73 19.94
N ILE A 173 18.53 16.68 19.13
CA ILE A 173 17.62 15.55 19.25
C ILE A 173 18.21 14.54 20.25
N PRO A 174 17.52 14.23 21.36
CA PRO A 174 18.03 13.30 22.35
C PRO A 174 18.05 11.88 21.81
N TYR A 175 19.16 11.15 22.01
CA TYR A 175 19.28 9.75 21.62
C TYR A 175 20.24 9.01 22.56
N LYS A 176 20.15 7.68 22.57
CA LYS A 176 21.08 6.79 23.25
C LYS A 176 21.95 6.07 22.22
N LEU A 177 23.26 6.30 22.27
CA LEU A 177 24.21 5.58 21.40
C LEU A 177 24.55 4.22 22.03
N LEU A 178 24.43 3.19 21.25
CA LEU A 178 24.88 1.83 21.56
C LEU A 178 25.89 1.41 20.48
N THR A 179 27.05 0.92 20.91
CA THR A 179 28.08 0.37 20.00
C THR A 179 28.10 -1.13 20.19
N ILE A 180 28.00 -1.86 19.11
CA ILE A 180 28.04 -3.33 19.07
C ILE A 180 29.39 -3.78 18.56
#